data_c38c3b935918c4f7b45f312615950d68
#
_entry.id   c38c3b935918c4f7b45f312615950d68
#
_cell.length_a   1.000
_cell.length_b   1.000
_cell.length_c   1.000
_cell.angle_alpha   90.00
_cell.angle_beta   90.00
_cell.angle_gamma   90.00
#
_symmetry.space_group_name_H-M   'P 1'
#
loop_
_entity.id
_entity.type
_entity.pdbx_description
1 polymer ?
#
loop_
_entity_poly.entity_id
_entity_poly.type
_entity_poly.pdbx_seq_one_letter_code
_entity_poly.pdbx_strand_id
1 'polypeptide(L)'
;YRFILKAATFPHLHNVNFTPTFEGFENYSKKDPILILMNHASFIDIELGAVMFHPRPLNIVASNDAFLRKNWIMRRIGCIPTKRFVMDINLVKNMLYCVKNLKSSVLLYPEAGYSIDGLNGVLPTSLGKMIKLLKIPVAVCLTEGAFHYQPMYNHLHKHKIHVKAHAKIVFSKEDVNKLSIDEINNKLQELFTLDYWKWQKDNNFEFKEDNYCEGLEKILYKCPHCHKELTTIVEGNKIKCTSCNTTYEMKRNGELVNLSGKTLYNSVSSWVNYEREEVKKEINNG
;
A
#
# COMPACT_ATOMS: atom_id res chain seq x y z
N TYR A 1 26.01 -1.80 5.21
CA TYR A 1 25.13 -1.91 4.03
C TYR A 1 23.89 -1.01 4.12
N ARG A 2 23.28 -0.82 5.30
CA ARG A 2 22.10 0.09 5.47
C ARG A 2 22.43 1.55 5.22
N PHE A 3 23.63 2.00 5.59
CA PHE A 3 24.11 3.33 5.25
C PHE A 3 24.24 3.51 3.72
N ILE A 4 24.73 2.48 3.02
CA ILE A 4 24.82 2.48 1.57
C ILE A 4 23.42 2.53 0.93
N LEU A 5 22.46 1.74 1.46
CA LEU A 5 21.09 1.79 0.99
C LEU A 5 20.48 3.18 1.17
N LYS A 6 20.64 3.79 2.36
CA LYS A 6 20.20 5.16 2.61
C LYS A 6 20.83 6.16 1.66
N ALA A 7 22.15 6.09 1.45
CA ALA A 7 22.84 6.98 0.54
C ALA A 7 22.42 6.82 -0.92
N ALA A 8 22.11 5.58 -1.34
CA ALA A 8 21.64 5.29 -2.69
C ALA A 8 20.18 5.74 -2.94
N THR A 9 19.33 5.69 -1.92
CA THR A 9 17.91 6.04 -2.05
C THR A 9 17.62 7.52 -1.76
N PHE A 10 18.49 8.19 -1.02
CA PHE A 10 18.30 9.59 -0.60
C PHE A 10 18.05 10.57 -1.76
N PRO A 11 18.80 10.54 -2.88
CA PRO A 11 18.55 11.45 -4.01
C PRO A 11 17.16 11.23 -4.63
N HIS A 12 16.69 9.98 -4.66
CA HIS A 12 15.37 9.64 -5.18
C HIS A 12 14.25 10.15 -4.26
N LEU A 13 14.41 9.97 -2.95
CA LEU A 13 13.44 10.43 -1.94
C LEU A 13 13.41 11.96 -1.81
N HIS A 14 14.51 12.65 -2.09
CA HIS A 14 14.52 14.12 -2.14
C HIS A 14 13.57 14.66 -3.22
N ASN A 15 13.49 13.98 -4.36
CA ASN A 15 12.59 14.36 -5.45
C ASN A 15 11.10 14.20 -5.13
N VAL A 16 10.74 13.36 -4.14
CA VAL A 16 9.36 13.16 -3.68
C VAL A 16 9.00 13.99 -2.46
N ASN A 17 9.90 14.86 -1.99
CA ASN A 17 9.67 15.72 -0.83
C ASN A 17 9.12 14.94 0.38
N PHE A 18 9.81 13.87 0.78
CA PHE A 18 9.34 12.92 1.78
C PHE A 18 9.38 13.49 3.20
N THR A 19 8.25 13.40 3.92
CA THR A 19 8.13 13.84 5.32
C THR A 19 7.65 12.70 6.22
N PRO A 20 8.53 12.09 7.04
CA PRO A 20 8.15 11.10 8.03
C PRO A 20 7.75 11.73 9.37
N THR A 21 6.76 11.13 10.03
CA THR A 21 6.35 11.45 11.41
C THR A 21 6.25 10.18 12.25
N PHE A 22 6.43 10.31 13.58
CA PHE A 22 6.45 9.19 14.50
C PHE A 22 5.63 9.52 15.75
N GLU A 23 4.88 8.52 16.26
CA GLU A 23 4.09 8.61 17.48
C GLU A 23 4.31 7.35 18.33
N GLY A 24 4.65 7.54 19.60
CA GLY A 24 4.87 6.45 20.57
C GLY A 24 6.24 5.75 20.47
N PHE A 25 7.08 6.10 19.50
CA PHE A 25 8.41 5.50 19.32
C PHE A 25 9.44 5.97 20.34
N GLU A 26 9.20 7.10 21.00
CA GLU A 26 10.01 7.66 22.07
C GLU A 26 10.09 6.74 23.30
N ASN A 27 9.10 5.88 23.47
CA ASN A 27 9.04 4.91 24.58
C ASN A 27 9.90 3.64 24.34
N TYR A 28 10.54 3.54 23.17
CA TYR A 28 11.29 2.35 22.77
C TYR A 28 12.69 2.71 22.29
N SER A 29 13.69 2.07 22.86
CA SER A 29 15.06 2.25 22.40
C SER A 29 15.21 1.76 20.95
N LYS A 30 16.25 2.25 20.26
CA LYS A 30 16.54 1.80 18.87
C LYS A 30 16.85 0.30 18.77
N LYS A 31 17.22 -0.34 19.90
CA LYS A 31 17.52 -1.78 19.98
C LYS A 31 16.31 -2.64 20.35
N ASP A 32 15.20 -2.01 20.76
CA ASP A 32 13.97 -2.76 21.05
C ASP A 32 13.29 -3.14 19.75
N PRO A 33 13.11 -4.43 19.44
CA PRO A 33 12.47 -4.85 18.22
C PRO A 33 11.00 -4.41 18.17
N ILE A 34 10.56 -3.87 17.03
CA ILE A 34 9.17 -3.49 16.75
C ILE A 34 8.76 -4.18 15.45
N LEU A 35 7.56 -4.74 15.41
CA LEU A 35 6.93 -5.14 14.16
C LEU A 35 6.28 -3.90 13.51
N ILE A 36 6.73 -3.53 12.34
CA ILE A 36 6.23 -2.39 11.58
C ILE A 36 5.38 -2.92 10.43
N LEU A 37 4.10 -2.62 10.45
CA LEU A 37 3.15 -2.93 9.40
C LEU A 37 2.96 -1.69 8.54
N MET A 38 3.30 -1.76 7.26
CA MET A 38 3.24 -0.62 6.35
C MET A 38 2.31 -0.94 5.18
N ASN A 39 1.47 0.01 4.77
CA ASN A 39 0.66 -0.12 3.55
C ASN A 39 1.56 -0.22 2.32
N HIS A 40 1.04 -0.86 1.26
CA HIS A 40 1.83 -1.11 0.04
C HIS A 40 1.21 -0.42 -1.17
N ALA A 41 1.53 0.86 -1.33
CA ALA A 41 0.91 1.72 -2.32
C ALA A 41 1.72 1.82 -3.63
N SER A 42 3.07 1.71 -3.55
CA SER A 42 3.95 2.00 -4.69
C SER A 42 5.32 1.32 -4.55
N PHE A 43 6.06 1.22 -5.64
CA PHE A 43 7.42 0.67 -5.63
C PHE A 43 8.40 1.43 -4.73
N ILE A 44 8.13 2.72 -4.46
CA ILE A 44 8.95 3.55 -3.57
C ILE A 44 8.86 3.14 -2.10
N ASP A 45 7.86 2.35 -1.70
CA ASP A 45 7.59 2.03 -0.28
C ASP A 45 8.77 1.33 0.40
N ILE A 46 9.52 0.49 -0.32
CA ILE A 46 10.73 -0.17 0.22
C ILE A 46 11.80 0.87 0.58
N GLU A 47 11.97 1.88 -0.27
CA GLU A 47 12.92 2.97 -0.05
C GLU A 47 12.47 3.85 1.12
N LEU A 48 11.17 4.19 1.16
CA LEU A 48 10.57 4.95 2.25
C LEU A 48 10.78 4.24 3.59
N GLY A 49 10.43 2.95 3.67
CA GLY A 49 10.61 2.14 4.88
C GLY A 49 12.08 2.01 5.31
N ALA A 50 13.00 1.81 4.36
CA ALA A 50 14.42 1.68 4.65
C ALA A 50 15.04 2.97 5.22
N VAL A 51 14.62 4.13 4.71
CA VAL A 51 15.16 5.44 5.13
C VAL A 51 14.49 5.95 6.40
N MET A 52 13.16 5.84 6.49
CA MET A 52 12.36 6.38 7.59
C MET A 52 12.81 5.86 8.96
N PHE A 53 13.04 4.56 9.07
CA PHE A 53 13.38 3.93 10.34
C PHE A 53 14.88 3.89 10.66
N HIS A 54 15.74 4.46 9.80
CA HIS A 54 17.16 4.59 10.11
C HIS A 54 17.36 5.55 11.31
N PRO A 55 18.22 5.24 12.31
CA PRO A 55 19.21 4.14 12.39
C PRO A 55 18.71 2.87 13.11
N ARG A 56 17.41 2.68 13.34
CA ARG A 56 16.85 1.47 13.96
C ARG A 56 17.24 0.22 13.14
N PRO A 57 17.75 -0.86 13.78
CA PRO A 57 17.95 -2.13 13.10
C PRO A 57 16.62 -2.63 12.49
N LEU A 58 16.60 -2.87 11.18
CA LEU A 58 15.38 -3.21 10.44
C LEU A 58 15.65 -4.32 9.43
N ASN A 59 14.78 -5.32 9.39
CA ASN A 59 14.71 -6.31 8.34
C ASN A 59 13.39 -6.12 7.59
N ILE A 60 13.42 -6.13 6.26
CA ILE A 60 12.25 -5.87 5.42
C ILE A 60 11.79 -7.18 4.78
N VAL A 61 10.53 -7.53 4.96
CA VAL A 61 9.94 -8.68 4.25
C VAL A 61 9.70 -8.31 2.81
N ALA A 62 10.23 -9.10 1.88
CA ALA A 62 10.08 -8.90 0.46
C ALA A 62 9.71 -10.21 -0.25
N SER A 63 8.94 -10.13 -1.34
CA SER A 63 8.56 -11.31 -2.11
C SER A 63 9.78 -12.04 -2.71
N ASN A 64 9.68 -13.35 -2.90
CA ASN A 64 10.74 -14.15 -3.51
C ASN A 64 11.17 -13.63 -4.89
N ASP A 65 10.26 -12.99 -5.63
CA ASP A 65 10.56 -12.40 -6.94
C ASP A 65 11.65 -11.33 -6.86
N ALA A 66 11.66 -10.53 -5.78
CA ALA A 66 12.68 -9.52 -5.54
C ALA A 66 14.09 -10.12 -5.32
N PHE A 67 14.17 -11.42 -5.00
CA PHE A 67 15.43 -12.14 -4.79
C PHE A 67 15.99 -12.76 -6.07
N LEU A 68 15.22 -12.81 -7.17
CA LEU A 68 15.69 -13.35 -8.44
C LEU A 68 16.95 -12.62 -8.91
N ARG A 69 18.03 -13.39 -9.15
CA ARG A 69 19.36 -12.90 -9.54
C ARG A 69 20.04 -11.91 -8.56
N LYS A 70 19.39 -11.57 -7.43
CA LYS A 70 19.88 -10.59 -6.43
C LYS A 70 19.90 -11.15 -5.00
N ASN A 71 19.81 -12.47 -4.83
CA ASN A 71 19.61 -13.12 -3.53
C ASN A 71 20.66 -12.67 -2.48
N TRP A 72 21.94 -12.66 -2.82
CA TRP A 72 23.00 -12.30 -1.88
C TRP A 72 22.93 -10.82 -1.45
N ILE A 73 22.61 -9.91 -2.38
CA ILE A 73 22.42 -8.48 -2.11
C ILE A 73 21.22 -8.30 -1.17
N MET A 74 20.06 -8.86 -1.53
CA MET A 74 18.84 -8.74 -0.75
C MET A 74 19.02 -9.23 0.69
N ARG A 75 19.69 -10.37 0.87
CA ARG A 75 20.03 -10.87 2.23
C ARG A 75 20.98 -9.95 2.97
N ARG A 76 21.98 -9.37 2.31
CA ARG A 76 22.96 -8.46 2.94
C ARG A 76 22.36 -7.13 3.37
N ILE A 77 21.36 -6.62 2.65
CA ILE A 77 20.62 -5.43 3.07
C ILE A 77 19.54 -5.72 4.11
N GLY A 78 19.38 -6.99 4.51
CA GLY A 78 18.50 -7.42 5.59
C GLY A 78 17.09 -7.79 5.14
N CYS A 79 16.87 -8.07 3.84
CA CYS A 79 15.57 -8.54 3.38
C CYS A 79 15.31 -10.00 3.76
N ILE A 80 14.06 -10.29 4.14
CA ILE A 80 13.54 -11.62 4.47
C ILE A 80 12.65 -12.06 3.30
N PRO A 81 12.95 -13.19 2.64
CA PRO A 81 12.10 -13.69 1.55
C PRO A 81 10.77 -14.22 2.07
N THR A 82 9.70 -13.99 1.32
CA THR A 82 8.37 -14.57 1.58
C THR A 82 7.69 -15.03 0.28
N LYS A 83 6.84 -16.05 0.41
CA LYS A 83 5.91 -16.46 -0.64
C LYS A 83 4.60 -15.68 -0.50
N ARG A 84 4.12 -15.09 -1.60
CA ARG A 84 2.85 -14.37 -1.58
C ARG A 84 1.66 -15.33 -1.48
N PHE A 85 0.61 -14.88 -0.79
CA PHE A 85 -0.71 -15.54 -0.72
C PHE A 85 -0.72 -16.98 -0.20
N VAL A 86 0.37 -17.46 0.41
CA VAL A 86 0.44 -18.78 1.02
C VAL A 86 1.04 -18.68 2.42
N MET A 87 0.68 -19.65 3.28
CA MET A 87 1.25 -19.76 4.60
C MET A 87 2.75 -20.09 4.50
N ASP A 88 3.60 -19.19 4.99
CA ASP A 88 5.05 -19.35 4.92
C ASP A 88 5.65 -19.50 6.32
N ILE A 89 5.84 -20.75 6.75
CA ILE A 89 6.45 -21.08 8.05
C ILE A 89 7.87 -20.55 8.13
N ASN A 90 8.61 -20.52 7.00
CA ASN A 90 9.99 -20.02 6.99
C ASN A 90 10.02 -18.50 7.22
N LEU A 91 9.05 -17.76 6.72
CA LEU A 91 8.90 -16.35 7.03
C LEU A 91 8.82 -16.14 8.55
N VAL A 92 7.91 -16.85 9.21
CA VAL A 92 7.71 -16.73 10.67
C VAL A 92 8.98 -17.10 11.45
N LYS A 93 9.68 -18.18 11.07
CA LYS A 93 10.96 -18.56 11.68
C LYS A 93 12.03 -17.47 11.50
N ASN A 94 12.15 -16.89 10.31
CA ASN A 94 13.10 -15.83 10.02
C ASN A 94 12.76 -14.55 10.79
N MET A 95 11.49 -14.16 10.90
CA MET A 95 11.07 -13.03 11.71
C MET A 95 11.39 -13.23 13.19
N LEU A 96 11.09 -14.42 13.74
CA LEU A 96 11.46 -14.77 15.12
C LEU A 96 12.98 -14.70 15.35
N TYR A 97 13.78 -15.17 14.41
CA TYR A 97 15.24 -15.07 14.47
C TYR A 97 15.70 -13.59 14.49
N CYS A 98 15.15 -12.76 13.61
CA CYS A 98 15.46 -11.32 13.58
C CYS A 98 15.13 -10.65 14.92
N VAL A 99 13.97 -10.92 15.48
CA VAL A 99 13.51 -10.33 16.74
C VAL A 99 14.31 -10.84 17.94
N LYS A 100 14.46 -12.16 18.08
CA LYS A 100 15.05 -12.77 19.29
C LYS A 100 16.57 -12.73 19.29
N ASN A 101 17.20 -13.01 18.15
CA ASN A 101 18.65 -13.18 18.06
C ASN A 101 19.34 -11.90 17.58
N LEU A 102 18.84 -11.25 16.53
CA LEU A 102 19.45 -10.05 15.97
C LEU A 102 19.01 -8.77 16.67
N LYS A 103 17.98 -8.82 17.53
CA LYS A 103 17.36 -7.63 18.16
C LYS A 103 17.01 -6.56 17.13
N SER A 104 16.47 -6.99 16.00
CA SER A 104 16.12 -6.17 14.86
C SER A 104 14.60 -6.07 14.70
N SER A 105 14.10 -4.90 14.39
CA SER A 105 12.72 -4.68 13.97
C SER A 105 12.45 -5.36 12.64
N VAL A 106 11.19 -5.66 12.36
CA VAL A 106 10.76 -6.24 11.09
C VAL A 106 9.71 -5.37 10.46
N LEU A 107 9.89 -4.99 9.19
CA LEU A 107 8.91 -4.30 8.39
C LEU A 107 8.23 -5.30 7.46
N LEU A 108 6.92 -5.31 7.48
CA LEU A 108 6.06 -6.18 6.69
C LEU A 108 4.98 -5.36 6.00
N TYR A 109 4.69 -5.68 4.75
CA TYR A 109 3.55 -5.19 3.98
C TYR A 109 2.42 -6.23 4.08
N PRO A 110 1.43 -6.05 4.98
CA PRO A 110 0.47 -7.11 5.30
C PRO A 110 -0.53 -7.39 4.16
N GLU A 111 -0.71 -6.45 3.24
CA GLU A 111 -1.58 -6.58 2.06
C GLU A 111 -1.04 -7.57 1.00
N ALA A 112 0.22 -7.99 1.13
CA ALA A 112 0.94 -8.92 0.25
C ALA A 112 1.04 -8.49 -1.24
N GLY A 113 0.50 -7.35 -1.62
CA GLY A 113 0.54 -6.78 -2.97
C GLY A 113 0.43 -5.27 -2.94
N TYR A 114 0.79 -4.64 -4.07
CA TYR A 114 0.59 -3.20 -4.24
C TYR A 114 -0.89 -2.88 -4.42
N SER A 115 -1.32 -1.70 -3.97
CA SER A 115 -2.61 -1.16 -4.37
C SER A 115 -2.62 -0.91 -5.88
N ILE A 116 -3.54 -1.55 -6.60
CA ILE A 116 -3.66 -1.42 -8.06
C ILE A 116 -4.66 -0.31 -8.41
N ASP A 117 -5.72 -0.21 -7.64
CA ASP A 117 -6.90 0.62 -7.93
C ASP A 117 -7.06 1.82 -6.99
N GLY A 118 -6.10 2.03 -6.08
CA GLY A 118 -6.12 3.12 -5.12
C GLY A 118 -6.93 2.84 -3.86
N LEU A 119 -7.30 1.57 -3.64
CA LEU A 119 -7.91 1.09 -2.40
C LEU A 119 -7.00 0.08 -1.71
N ASN A 120 -7.18 -0.12 -0.42
CA ASN A 120 -6.43 -1.14 0.30
C ASN A 120 -6.83 -2.56 -0.08
N GLY A 121 -5.85 -3.45 0.04
CA GLY A 121 -6.05 -4.88 0.04
C GLY A 121 -6.70 -5.39 1.34
N VAL A 122 -7.11 -6.66 1.32
CA VAL A 122 -7.61 -7.36 2.50
C VAL A 122 -6.45 -7.85 3.34
N LEU A 123 -6.46 -7.58 4.65
CA LEU A 123 -5.46 -8.11 5.56
C LEU A 123 -5.72 -9.61 5.86
N PRO A 124 -4.67 -10.44 5.89
CA PRO A 124 -4.83 -11.85 6.21
C PRO A 124 -5.21 -12.05 7.69
N THR A 125 -6.20 -12.88 7.97
CA THR A 125 -6.64 -13.22 9.34
C THR A 125 -5.54 -13.88 10.19
N SER A 126 -4.52 -14.43 9.56
CA SER A 126 -3.33 -15.00 10.22
C SER A 126 -2.40 -13.95 10.83
N LEU A 127 -2.59 -12.65 10.51
CA LEU A 127 -1.72 -11.56 10.97
C LEU A 127 -1.71 -11.44 12.50
N GLY A 128 -2.87 -11.48 13.14
CA GLY A 128 -2.99 -11.46 14.60
C GLY A 128 -2.30 -12.65 15.27
N LYS A 129 -2.36 -13.84 14.66
CA LYS A 129 -1.62 -15.04 15.16
C LYS A 129 -0.11 -14.81 15.11
N MET A 130 0.40 -14.23 14.03
CA MET A 130 1.80 -13.91 13.87
C MET A 130 2.26 -12.87 14.91
N ILE A 131 1.48 -11.81 15.14
CA ILE A 131 1.74 -10.78 16.14
C ILE A 131 1.82 -11.41 17.55
N LYS A 132 0.86 -12.26 17.92
CA LYS A 132 0.86 -12.99 19.20
C LYS A 132 2.09 -13.88 19.38
N LEU A 133 2.61 -14.45 18.30
CA LEU A 133 3.80 -15.32 18.33
C LEU A 133 5.09 -14.50 18.50
N LEU A 134 5.19 -13.32 17.89
CA LEU A 134 6.37 -12.46 17.98
C LEU A 134 6.50 -11.80 19.36
N LYS A 135 5.41 -11.48 20.06
CA LYS A 135 5.36 -10.90 21.41
C LYS A 135 6.20 -9.61 21.55
N ILE A 136 6.16 -8.76 20.56
CA ILE A 136 6.82 -7.45 20.50
C ILE A 136 5.81 -6.35 20.21
N PRO A 137 6.13 -5.07 20.49
CA PRO A 137 5.29 -3.95 20.09
C PRO A 137 5.03 -3.92 18.60
N VAL A 138 3.86 -3.41 18.21
CA VAL A 138 3.46 -3.27 16.81
C VAL A 138 3.23 -1.81 16.47
N ALA A 139 3.85 -1.36 15.40
CA ALA A 139 3.61 -0.06 14.78
C ALA A 139 2.86 -0.25 13.45
N VAL A 140 1.95 0.66 13.15
CA VAL A 140 1.39 0.83 11.81
C VAL A 140 2.05 2.06 11.19
N CYS A 141 2.50 1.94 9.96
CA CYS A 141 3.07 3.01 9.15
C CYS A 141 2.23 3.20 7.91
N LEU A 142 1.55 4.33 7.79
CA LEU A 142 0.74 4.65 6.64
C LEU A 142 1.43 5.72 5.79
N THR A 143 1.57 5.44 4.49
CA THR A 143 2.08 6.39 3.51
C THR A 143 0.94 7.02 2.75
N GLU A 144 0.98 8.34 2.64
CA GLU A 144 0.06 9.18 1.90
C GLU A 144 0.76 9.75 0.67
N GLY A 145 0.06 9.80 -0.46
CA GLY A 145 0.60 10.28 -1.73
C GLY A 145 1.45 9.26 -2.50
N ALA A 146 1.98 8.21 -1.85
CA ALA A 146 2.83 7.22 -2.50
C ALA A 146 2.14 6.51 -3.69
N PHE A 147 0.84 6.21 -3.58
CA PHE A 147 0.04 5.64 -4.67
C PHE A 147 0.08 6.54 -5.92
N HIS A 148 -0.20 7.84 -5.75
CA HIS A 148 -0.24 8.79 -6.86
C HIS A 148 1.15 9.16 -7.39
N TYR A 149 2.22 8.88 -6.63
CA TYR A 149 3.59 9.14 -7.11
C TYR A 149 3.95 8.25 -8.30
N GLN A 150 3.60 6.97 -8.27
CA GLN A 150 3.96 6.01 -9.32
C GLN A 150 2.89 4.90 -9.41
N PRO A 151 1.67 5.23 -9.88
CA PRO A 151 0.57 4.28 -9.89
C PRO A 151 0.78 3.20 -10.94
N MET A 152 0.42 1.97 -10.59
CA MET A 152 0.58 0.81 -11.49
C MET A 152 -0.34 0.90 -12.71
N TYR A 153 -1.54 1.43 -12.55
CA TYR A 153 -2.45 1.61 -13.69
C TYR A 153 -1.86 2.53 -14.75
N ASN A 154 -1.14 3.57 -14.33
CA ASN A 154 -0.57 4.61 -15.20
C ASN A 154 0.86 4.27 -15.67
N HIS A 155 1.12 3.00 -16.01
CA HIS A 155 2.42 2.53 -16.53
C HIS A 155 3.64 2.90 -15.68
N LEU A 156 3.46 3.12 -14.40
CA LEU A 156 4.50 3.54 -13.45
C LEU A 156 5.10 4.93 -13.79
N HIS A 157 4.36 5.79 -14.47
CA HIS A 157 4.76 7.18 -14.65
C HIS A 157 4.90 7.87 -13.29
N LYS A 158 5.94 8.67 -13.14
CA LYS A 158 6.22 9.39 -11.90
C LYS A 158 5.56 10.77 -11.93
N HIS A 159 4.69 11.00 -10.96
CA HIS A 159 4.05 12.31 -10.77
C HIS A 159 4.73 13.09 -9.66
N LYS A 160 4.72 14.42 -9.76
CA LYS A 160 5.27 15.32 -8.73
C LYS A 160 4.31 15.40 -7.56
N ILE A 161 4.63 14.74 -6.47
CA ILE A 161 3.80 14.72 -5.27
C ILE A 161 4.65 14.75 -4.01
N HIS A 162 4.10 15.33 -2.94
CA HIS A 162 4.65 15.23 -1.60
C HIS A 162 4.18 13.93 -0.95
N VAL A 163 5.12 13.05 -0.62
CA VAL A 163 4.82 11.80 0.09
C VAL A 163 5.04 12.02 1.60
N LYS A 164 4.00 11.75 2.38
CA LYS A 164 4.04 11.74 3.83
C LYS A 164 3.99 10.31 4.34
N ALA A 165 4.61 10.05 5.47
CA ALA A 165 4.45 8.78 6.17
C ALA A 165 4.25 9.03 7.66
N HIS A 166 3.25 8.39 8.24
CA HIS A 166 2.98 8.46 9.66
C HIS A 166 3.11 7.06 10.27
N ALA A 167 4.07 6.90 11.19
CA ALA A 167 4.28 5.66 11.93
C ALA A 167 3.82 5.84 13.39
N LYS A 168 2.90 5.00 13.84
CA LYS A 168 2.33 5.02 15.19
C LYS A 168 2.47 3.66 15.85
N ILE A 169 2.91 3.61 17.11
CA ILE A 169 2.77 2.40 17.93
C ILE A 169 1.29 2.19 18.24
N VAL A 170 0.75 1.07 17.79
CA VAL A 170 -0.69 0.75 17.94
C VAL A 170 -0.95 -0.33 18.99
N PHE A 171 0.04 -1.19 19.23
CA PHE A 171 0.02 -2.16 20.32
C PHE A 171 1.35 -2.15 21.05
N SER A 172 1.31 -1.96 22.36
CA SER A 172 2.43 -2.24 23.25
C SER A 172 2.65 -3.76 23.36
N LYS A 173 3.74 -4.18 23.98
CA LYS A 173 3.96 -5.60 24.27
C LYS A 173 2.90 -6.18 25.21
N GLU A 174 2.40 -5.36 26.14
CA GLU A 174 1.32 -5.67 27.07
C GLU A 174 0.01 -5.87 26.33
N ASP A 175 -0.33 -5.00 25.38
CA ASP A 175 -1.51 -5.13 24.53
C ASP A 175 -1.48 -6.40 23.69
N VAL A 176 -0.33 -6.68 23.06
CA VAL A 176 -0.11 -7.93 22.30
C VAL A 176 -0.35 -9.16 23.16
N ASN A 177 0.00 -9.13 24.44
CA ASN A 177 -0.23 -10.27 25.35
C ASN A 177 -1.70 -10.39 25.80
N LYS A 178 -2.41 -9.26 26.02
CA LYS A 178 -3.76 -9.21 26.58
C LYS A 178 -4.83 -9.43 25.51
N LEU A 179 -4.74 -8.73 24.38
CA LEU A 179 -5.76 -8.75 23.33
C LEU A 179 -5.87 -10.14 22.68
N SER A 180 -7.07 -10.51 22.28
CA SER A 180 -7.33 -11.68 21.45
C SER A 180 -6.82 -11.48 20.02
N ILE A 181 -6.75 -12.55 19.24
CA ILE A 181 -6.35 -12.50 17.83
C ILE A 181 -7.35 -11.67 17.03
N ASP A 182 -8.64 -11.81 17.32
CA ASP A 182 -9.71 -11.11 16.58
C ASP A 182 -9.72 -9.61 16.89
N GLU A 183 -9.49 -9.21 18.15
CA GLU A 183 -9.36 -7.79 18.52
C GLU A 183 -8.17 -7.14 17.80
N ILE A 184 -7.02 -7.84 17.72
CA ILE A 184 -5.86 -7.36 16.97
C ILE A 184 -6.20 -7.22 15.48
N ASN A 185 -6.79 -8.24 14.86
CA ASN A 185 -7.14 -8.22 13.44
C ASN A 185 -8.15 -7.12 13.11
N ASN A 186 -9.20 -6.97 13.91
CA ASN A 186 -10.23 -5.95 13.71
C ASN A 186 -9.63 -4.54 13.80
N LYS A 187 -8.79 -4.29 14.81
CA LYS A 187 -8.11 -3.00 14.94
C LYS A 187 -7.18 -2.69 13.78
N LEU A 188 -6.44 -3.68 13.28
CA LEU A 188 -5.60 -3.50 12.11
C LEU A 188 -6.42 -3.25 10.85
N GLN A 189 -7.55 -3.96 10.66
CA GLN A 189 -8.42 -3.75 9.51
C GLN A 189 -8.98 -2.32 9.48
N GLU A 190 -9.38 -1.77 10.64
CA GLU A 190 -9.81 -0.36 10.77
C GLU A 190 -8.70 0.61 10.35
N LEU A 191 -7.47 0.39 10.84
CA LEU A 191 -6.33 1.27 10.57
C LEU A 191 -5.88 1.24 9.11
N PHE A 192 -6.03 0.09 8.43
CA PHE A 192 -5.68 -0.06 7.02
C PHE A 192 -6.83 0.25 6.06
N THR A 193 -7.83 1.01 6.50
CA THR A 193 -8.90 1.48 5.61
C THR A 193 -8.47 2.79 4.93
N LEU A 194 -7.75 2.68 3.82
CA LEU A 194 -7.28 3.82 3.03
C LEU A 194 -8.00 3.87 1.67
N ASP A 195 -8.36 5.08 1.25
CA ASP A 195 -8.82 5.42 -0.09
C ASP A 195 -7.93 6.56 -0.61
N TYR A 196 -7.00 6.23 -1.51
CA TYR A 196 -6.03 7.20 -2.01
C TYR A 196 -6.67 8.28 -2.90
N TRP A 197 -7.79 7.97 -3.57
CA TRP A 197 -8.54 8.94 -4.36
C TRP A 197 -9.30 9.93 -3.47
N LYS A 198 -9.88 9.44 -2.36
CA LYS A 198 -10.46 10.30 -1.33
C LYS A 198 -9.38 11.18 -0.70
N TRP A 199 -8.22 10.60 -0.36
CA TRP A 199 -7.07 11.35 0.15
C TRP A 199 -6.65 12.47 -0.81
N GLN A 200 -6.58 12.19 -2.11
CA GLN A 200 -6.25 13.17 -3.15
C GLN A 200 -7.18 14.39 -3.09
N LYS A 201 -8.48 14.13 -3.03
CA LYS A 201 -9.51 15.17 -2.95
C LYS A 201 -9.41 15.97 -1.64
N ASP A 202 -9.30 15.28 -0.49
CA ASP A 202 -9.26 15.90 0.84
C ASP A 202 -8.01 16.80 1.03
N ASN A 203 -6.91 16.46 0.34
CA ASN A 203 -5.64 17.22 0.40
C ASN A 203 -5.50 18.22 -0.78
N ASN A 204 -6.53 18.41 -1.60
CA ASN A 204 -6.51 19.27 -2.78
C ASN A 204 -5.29 19.02 -3.69
N PHE A 205 -4.89 17.74 -3.81
CA PHE A 205 -3.80 17.37 -4.70
C PHE A 205 -4.29 17.30 -6.14
N GLU A 206 -3.61 18.00 -7.04
CA GLU A 206 -3.89 17.97 -8.48
C GLU A 206 -2.67 17.42 -9.24
N PHE A 207 -2.93 16.50 -10.15
CA PHE A 207 -1.92 16.05 -11.11
C PHE A 207 -1.47 17.24 -11.98
N LYS A 208 -0.17 17.38 -12.17
CA LYS A 208 0.42 18.44 -13.01
C LYS A 208 0.67 17.97 -14.44
N GLU A 209 0.91 16.69 -14.59
CA GLU A 209 1.13 16.00 -15.87
C GLU A 209 -0.20 15.77 -16.58
N ASP A 210 -0.19 15.65 -17.92
CA ASP A 210 -1.43 15.47 -18.70
C ASP A 210 -1.81 13.99 -18.92
N ASN A 211 -0.89 13.06 -18.64
CA ASN A 211 -1.07 11.63 -18.84
C ASN A 211 -1.62 10.88 -17.59
N TYR A 212 -2.17 11.58 -16.61
CA TYR A 212 -2.61 11.01 -15.32
C TYR A 212 -3.78 10.02 -15.41
N CYS A 213 -4.56 10.08 -16.50
CA CYS A 213 -5.67 9.14 -16.75
C CYS A 213 -5.25 7.88 -17.52
N GLU A 214 -4.10 7.91 -18.19
CA GLU A 214 -3.64 6.81 -19.05
C GLU A 214 -3.58 5.49 -18.27
N GLY A 215 -4.24 4.46 -18.80
CA GLY A 215 -4.31 3.14 -18.17
C GLY A 215 -5.45 2.94 -17.16
N LEU A 216 -6.29 3.96 -16.88
CA LEU A 216 -7.46 3.80 -16.01
C LEU A 216 -8.46 2.76 -16.53
N GLU A 217 -8.52 2.50 -17.82
CA GLU A 217 -9.35 1.45 -18.40
C GLU A 217 -9.01 0.04 -17.88
N LYS A 218 -7.83 -0.13 -17.30
CA LYS A 218 -7.40 -1.41 -16.72
C LYS A 218 -8.03 -1.68 -15.35
N ILE A 219 -8.43 -0.62 -14.65
CA ILE A 219 -9.04 -0.69 -13.32
C ILE A 219 -10.52 -0.28 -13.33
N LEU A 220 -10.96 0.47 -14.33
CA LEU A 220 -12.36 0.82 -14.58
C LEU A 220 -12.88 0.03 -15.78
N TYR A 221 -12.95 -1.29 -15.63
CA TYR A 221 -13.18 -2.21 -16.75
C TYR A 221 -14.65 -2.47 -17.04
N LYS A 222 -15.58 -2.24 -16.09
CA LYS A 222 -17.02 -2.46 -16.23
C LYS A 222 -17.76 -1.12 -16.29
N CYS A 223 -18.43 -0.85 -17.41
CA CYS A 223 -19.19 0.39 -17.57
C CYS A 223 -20.37 0.46 -16.58
N PRO A 224 -20.52 1.54 -15.78
CA PRO A 224 -21.60 1.65 -14.80
C PRO A 224 -22.99 1.93 -15.41
N HIS A 225 -23.06 2.24 -16.70
CA HIS A 225 -24.32 2.54 -17.38
C HIS A 225 -24.88 1.35 -18.15
N CYS A 226 -24.06 0.63 -18.92
CA CYS A 226 -24.51 -0.51 -19.71
C CYS A 226 -24.06 -1.86 -19.14
N HIS A 227 -23.31 -1.86 -18.04
CA HIS A 227 -22.78 -3.03 -17.30
C HIS A 227 -21.87 -3.97 -18.12
N LYS A 228 -21.48 -3.55 -19.34
CA LYS A 228 -20.54 -4.34 -20.16
C LYS A 228 -19.11 -4.16 -19.68
N GLU A 229 -18.38 -5.26 -19.70
CA GLU A 229 -16.98 -5.33 -19.32
C GLU A 229 -16.04 -5.10 -20.50
N LEU A 230 -14.82 -4.65 -20.19
CA LEU A 230 -13.73 -4.43 -21.16
C LEU A 230 -14.12 -3.52 -22.33
N THR A 231 -15.08 -2.62 -22.12
CA THR A 231 -15.55 -1.66 -23.11
C THR A 231 -15.14 -0.21 -22.83
N THR A 232 -14.39 0.00 -21.77
CA THR A 232 -13.84 1.32 -21.40
C THR A 232 -12.50 1.55 -22.10
N ILE A 233 -12.32 2.76 -22.61
CA ILE A 233 -11.06 3.26 -23.18
C ILE A 233 -10.76 4.64 -22.60
N VAL A 234 -9.49 5.02 -22.59
CA VAL A 234 -9.04 6.34 -22.13
C VAL A 234 -8.45 7.14 -23.30
N GLU A 235 -8.94 8.37 -23.46
CA GLU A 235 -8.43 9.33 -24.46
C GLU A 235 -8.18 10.67 -23.74
N GLY A 236 -6.92 11.00 -23.49
CA GLY A 236 -6.52 12.15 -22.67
C GLY A 236 -7.04 12.04 -21.24
N ASN A 237 -7.92 12.96 -20.82
CA ASN A 237 -8.56 12.92 -19.50
C ASN A 237 -10.01 12.35 -19.53
N LYS A 238 -10.40 11.71 -20.64
CA LYS A 238 -11.73 11.14 -20.83
C LYS A 238 -11.70 9.63 -20.79
N ILE A 239 -12.68 9.05 -20.06
CA ILE A 239 -12.94 7.62 -19.96
C ILE A 239 -14.24 7.37 -20.70
N LYS A 240 -14.20 6.65 -21.82
CA LYS A 240 -15.34 6.42 -22.72
C LYS A 240 -15.69 4.93 -22.78
N CYS A 241 -16.97 4.63 -22.70
CA CYS A 241 -17.47 3.30 -23.01
C CYS A 241 -17.76 3.18 -24.52
N THR A 242 -17.09 2.24 -25.18
CA THR A 242 -17.27 2.00 -26.63
C THR A 242 -18.60 1.33 -26.97
N SER A 243 -19.30 0.76 -25.98
CA SER A 243 -20.59 0.09 -26.19
C SER A 243 -21.79 1.03 -26.10
N CYS A 244 -21.84 1.94 -25.12
CA CYS A 244 -22.97 2.85 -24.92
C CYS A 244 -22.61 4.33 -25.13
N ASN A 245 -21.36 4.62 -25.49
CA ASN A 245 -20.82 5.97 -25.72
C ASN A 245 -20.85 6.92 -24.52
N THR A 246 -21.18 6.43 -23.32
CA THR A 246 -21.07 7.23 -22.11
C THR A 246 -19.62 7.64 -21.88
N THR A 247 -19.42 8.93 -21.61
CA THR A 247 -18.09 9.53 -21.45
C THR A 247 -18.00 10.23 -20.12
N TYR A 248 -16.99 9.87 -19.32
CA TYR A 248 -16.59 10.57 -18.11
C TYR A 248 -15.34 11.39 -18.38
N GLU A 249 -15.25 12.55 -17.76
CA GLU A 249 -14.03 13.32 -17.65
C GLU A 249 -13.46 13.15 -16.24
N MET A 250 -12.18 12.85 -16.13
CA MET A 250 -11.46 12.91 -14.85
C MET A 250 -10.78 14.26 -14.73
N LYS A 251 -11.11 15.01 -13.69
CA LYS A 251 -10.41 16.24 -13.34
C LYS A 251 -9.05 15.94 -12.69
N ARG A 252 -8.17 16.92 -12.68
CA ARG A 252 -6.82 16.79 -12.10
C ARG A 252 -6.81 16.41 -10.61
N ASN A 253 -7.89 16.69 -9.89
CA ASN A 253 -8.10 16.32 -8.49
C ASN A 253 -8.72 14.92 -8.29
N GLY A 254 -8.83 14.12 -9.35
CA GLY A 254 -9.39 12.77 -9.30
C GLY A 254 -10.93 12.69 -9.36
N GLU A 255 -11.63 13.85 -9.45
CA GLU A 255 -13.09 13.85 -9.58
C GLU A 255 -13.51 13.38 -10.98
N LEU A 256 -14.51 12.50 -11.02
CA LEU A 256 -15.13 12.02 -12.25
C LEU A 256 -16.45 12.75 -12.52
N VAL A 257 -16.62 13.26 -13.72
CA VAL A 257 -17.84 13.95 -14.18
C VAL A 257 -18.34 13.28 -15.45
N ASN A 258 -19.59 12.83 -15.46
CA ASN A 258 -20.22 12.28 -16.66
C ASN A 258 -20.60 13.41 -17.62
N LEU A 259 -20.02 13.43 -18.81
CA LEU A 259 -20.31 14.41 -19.85
C LEU A 259 -21.57 14.06 -20.68
N SER A 260 -22.04 12.81 -20.54
CA SER A 260 -23.18 12.29 -21.35
C SER A 260 -24.50 12.27 -20.56
N GLY A 261 -24.51 12.69 -19.29
CA GLY A 261 -25.70 12.67 -18.44
C GLY A 261 -25.40 12.70 -16.95
N LYS A 262 -26.23 12.04 -16.14
CA LYS A 262 -26.04 12.01 -14.68
C LYS A 262 -24.76 11.27 -14.31
N THR A 263 -23.94 11.86 -13.44
CA THR A 263 -22.79 11.21 -12.84
C THR A 263 -23.26 10.19 -11.79
N LEU A 264 -23.05 8.89 -12.04
CA LEU A 264 -23.37 7.83 -11.12
C LEU A 264 -22.27 7.68 -10.06
N TYR A 265 -21.02 7.73 -10.48
CA TYR A 265 -19.83 7.62 -9.63
C TYR A 265 -18.93 8.83 -9.88
N ASN A 266 -18.62 9.56 -8.83
CA ASN A 266 -17.86 10.82 -8.90
C ASN A 266 -16.38 10.69 -8.53
N SER A 267 -15.90 9.47 -8.30
CA SER A 267 -14.50 9.16 -8.02
C SER A 267 -14.13 7.77 -8.55
N VAL A 268 -12.86 7.55 -8.80
CA VAL A 268 -12.35 6.23 -9.21
C VAL A 268 -12.68 5.18 -8.13
N SER A 269 -12.51 5.50 -6.84
CA SER A 269 -12.85 4.58 -5.74
C SER A 269 -14.32 4.19 -5.72
N SER A 270 -15.24 5.11 -5.99
CA SER A 270 -16.68 4.79 -6.04
C SER A 270 -17.03 3.88 -7.21
N TRP A 271 -16.38 4.07 -8.36
CA TRP A 271 -16.56 3.18 -9.52
C TRP A 271 -15.95 1.78 -9.27
N VAL A 272 -14.72 1.70 -8.75
CA VAL A 272 -14.09 0.42 -8.38
C VAL A 272 -14.92 -0.34 -7.33
N ASN A 273 -15.49 0.36 -6.35
CA ASN A 273 -16.37 -0.29 -5.36
C ASN A 273 -17.62 -0.88 -6.01
N TYR A 274 -18.22 -0.19 -6.99
CA TYR A 274 -19.30 -0.76 -7.80
C TYR A 274 -18.86 -2.06 -8.48
N GLU A 275 -17.72 -2.07 -9.14
CA GLU A 275 -17.18 -3.26 -9.81
C GLU A 275 -16.94 -4.43 -8.83
N ARG A 276 -16.38 -4.13 -7.65
CA ARG A 276 -16.17 -5.13 -6.58
C ARG A 276 -17.50 -5.73 -6.09
N GLU A 277 -18.56 -4.92 -5.94
CA GLU A 277 -19.87 -5.41 -5.54
C GLU A 277 -20.53 -6.26 -6.64
N GLU A 278 -20.36 -5.90 -7.91
CA GLU A 278 -20.83 -6.74 -9.03
C GLU A 278 -20.14 -8.11 -9.04
N VAL A 279 -18.81 -8.16 -8.91
CA VAL A 279 -18.06 -9.41 -8.80
C VAL A 279 -18.52 -10.26 -7.61
N LYS A 280 -18.78 -9.65 -6.44
CA LYS A 280 -19.32 -10.37 -5.29
C LYS A 280 -20.68 -11.01 -5.59
N LYS A 281 -21.56 -10.28 -6.30
CA LYS A 281 -22.86 -10.82 -6.71
C LYS A 281 -22.71 -12.01 -7.66
N GLU A 282 -21.79 -11.92 -8.62
CA GLU A 282 -21.49 -12.99 -9.56
C GLU A 282 -20.99 -14.27 -8.86
N ILE A 283 -20.05 -14.11 -7.91
CA ILE A 283 -19.52 -15.23 -7.10
C ILE A 283 -20.62 -15.88 -6.24
N ASN A 284 -21.53 -15.06 -5.67
CA ASN A 284 -22.59 -15.59 -4.81
C ASN A 284 -23.75 -16.24 -5.58
N ASN A 285 -23.92 -15.92 -6.86
CA ASN A 285 -24.99 -16.43 -7.71
C ASN A 285 -24.54 -17.61 -8.63
N GLY A 286 -23.25 -17.88 -8.72
CA GLY A 286 -22.65 -18.99 -9.49
C GLY A 286 -22.35 -20.17 -8.64
#